data_6a636d33213069c52c057cfbef468b8b
#
_entry.id   6a636d33213069c52c057cfbef468b8b
#
_cell.length_a   1.000
_cell.length_b   1.000
_cell.length_c   1.000
_cell.angle_alpha   90.00
_cell.angle_beta   90.00
_cell.angle_gamma   90.00
#
_symmetry.space_group_name_H-M   'P 1'
#
loop_
_entity.id
_entity.type
_entity.pdbx_description
1 polymer ?
#
loop_
_entity_poly.entity_id
_entity_poly.type
_entity_poly.pdbx_seq_one_letter_code
_entity_poly.pdbx_strand_id
1 'polypeptide(L)'
;MSRSVIVVGTGNAALCAALAALEQAAKVTLLEKADKSLAGGNTKYTAGAMRFAYDGAEDLLPLLRNPEDPRVKTADFGSYTTEKFANDLLGFNAGRPLSEEQEALVHGSGATLRWLAAHGVKFEPIYSRQSFEKDGRHVFW
;
A
#
# COMPACT_ATOMS: atom_id res chain seq x y z
N MET A 1 -7.26 -15.92 28.74
CA MET A 1 -6.55 -16.92 27.90
C MET A 1 -5.88 -16.16 26.76
N SER A 2 -4.57 -16.35 26.56
CA SER A 2 -3.89 -15.76 25.40
C SER A 2 -4.35 -16.48 24.12
N ARG A 3 -4.76 -15.72 23.10
CA ARG A 3 -5.10 -16.28 21.79
C ARG A 3 -3.79 -16.64 21.04
N SER A 4 -3.78 -17.76 20.34
CA SER A 4 -2.69 -18.14 19.45
C SER A 4 -3.18 -18.13 18.01
N VAL A 5 -2.39 -17.52 17.11
CA VAL A 5 -2.70 -17.40 15.70
C VAL A 5 -1.52 -17.97 14.90
N ILE A 6 -1.84 -18.82 13.93
CA ILE A 6 -0.87 -19.32 12.95
C ILE A 6 -1.15 -18.60 11.62
N VAL A 7 -0.13 -17.95 11.06
CA VAL A 7 -0.19 -17.28 9.76
C VAL A 7 0.70 -18.06 8.79
N VAL A 8 0.15 -18.45 7.65
CA VAL A 8 0.86 -19.23 6.63
C VAL A 8 1.32 -18.30 5.51
N GLY A 9 2.64 -18.24 5.29
CA GLY A 9 3.32 -17.37 4.34
C GLY A 9 4.05 -16.21 5.00
N THR A 10 4.87 -15.48 4.21
CA THR A 10 5.65 -14.30 4.63
C THR A 10 5.58 -13.16 3.61
N GLY A 11 4.61 -13.17 2.71
CA GLY A 11 4.30 -12.03 1.85
C GLY A 11 3.57 -10.92 2.62
N ASN A 12 3.29 -9.76 1.99
CA ASN A 12 2.66 -8.61 2.63
C ASN A 12 1.36 -8.96 3.36
N ALA A 13 0.48 -9.75 2.76
CA ALA A 13 -0.78 -10.15 3.39
C ALA A 13 -0.55 -10.90 4.72
N ALA A 14 0.39 -11.85 4.72
CA ALA A 14 0.73 -12.62 5.89
C ALA A 14 1.38 -11.75 6.99
N LEU A 15 2.29 -10.86 6.61
CA LEU A 15 2.94 -9.95 7.57
C LEU A 15 1.96 -8.96 8.17
N CYS A 16 1.03 -8.40 7.38
CA CYS A 16 -0.03 -7.53 7.88
C CYS A 16 -0.97 -8.28 8.84
N ALA A 17 -1.38 -9.50 8.48
CA ALA A 17 -2.22 -10.33 9.36
C ALA A 17 -1.51 -10.65 10.68
N ALA A 18 -0.21 -10.96 10.63
CA ALA A 18 0.58 -11.23 11.81
C ALA A 18 0.69 -10.01 12.73
N LEU A 19 0.98 -8.83 12.18
CA LEU A 19 1.06 -7.58 12.92
C LEU A 19 -0.29 -7.22 13.55
N ALA A 20 -1.37 -7.29 12.79
CA ALA A 20 -2.72 -7.02 13.31
C ALA A 20 -3.12 -7.98 14.44
N ALA A 21 -2.72 -9.26 14.37
CA ALA A 21 -2.95 -10.21 15.45
C ALA A 21 -2.12 -9.89 16.70
N LEU A 22 -0.87 -9.45 16.53
CA LEU A 22 -0.01 -9.00 17.63
C LEU A 22 -0.57 -7.78 18.33
N GLU A 23 -1.15 -6.82 17.61
CA GLU A 23 -1.85 -5.66 18.20
C GLU A 23 -3.01 -6.07 19.09
N GLN A 24 -3.62 -7.23 18.84
CA GLN A 24 -4.68 -7.81 19.68
C GLN A 24 -4.13 -8.73 20.78
N ALA A 25 -2.85 -8.58 21.13
CA ALA A 25 -2.15 -9.38 22.16
C ALA A 25 -2.19 -10.90 21.90
N ALA A 26 -2.28 -11.32 20.65
CA ALA A 26 -2.17 -12.73 20.29
C ALA A 26 -0.71 -13.19 20.23
N LYS A 27 -0.46 -14.46 20.54
CA LYS A 27 0.81 -15.12 20.20
C LYS A 27 0.77 -15.55 18.74
N VAL A 28 1.69 -15.06 17.93
CA VAL A 28 1.71 -15.34 16.49
C VAL A 28 2.85 -16.28 16.13
N THR A 29 2.56 -17.26 15.30
CA THR A 29 3.53 -18.13 14.64
C THR A 29 3.39 -17.98 13.13
N LEU A 30 4.48 -17.59 12.46
CA LEU A 30 4.56 -17.54 11.00
C LEU A 30 5.14 -18.84 10.47
N LEU A 31 4.50 -19.43 9.47
CA LEU A 31 4.97 -20.61 8.75
C LEU A 31 5.25 -20.22 7.30
N GLU A 32 6.49 -20.45 6.85
CA GLU A 32 6.90 -20.22 5.46
C GLU A 32 7.29 -21.53 4.80
N LYS A 33 6.76 -21.76 3.60
CA LYS A 33 7.03 -22.97 2.82
C LYS A 33 8.40 -22.92 2.13
N ALA A 34 8.79 -21.72 1.70
CA ALA A 34 10.01 -21.52 0.93
C ALA A 34 11.24 -21.45 1.85
N ASP A 35 12.40 -21.80 1.30
CA ASP A 35 13.68 -21.53 1.94
C ASP A 35 13.84 -20.04 2.22
N LYS A 36 14.62 -19.69 3.24
CA LYS A 36 14.84 -18.31 3.69
C LYS A 36 15.23 -17.36 2.54
N SER A 37 16.00 -17.84 1.57
CA SER A 37 16.42 -17.07 0.39
C SER A 37 15.26 -16.73 -0.56
N LEU A 38 14.19 -17.51 -0.56
CA LEU A 38 13.02 -17.36 -1.43
C LEU A 38 11.76 -16.88 -0.67
N ALA A 39 11.83 -16.76 0.65
CA ALA A 39 10.73 -16.28 1.47
C ALA A 39 10.27 -14.87 1.06
N GLY A 40 8.99 -14.55 1.29
CA GLY A 40 8.38 -13.25 0.95
C GLY A 40 7.30 -13.31 -0.14
N GLY A 41 7.04 -14.49 -0.69
CA GLY A 41 6.02 -14.72 -1.71
C GLY A 41 6.18 -13.79 -2.93
N ASN A 42 5.08 -13.52 -3.63
CA ASN A 42 5.10 -12.62 -4.79
C ASN A 42 5.52 -11.18 -4.43
N THR A 43 5.33 -10.75 -3.19
CA THR A 43 5.73 -9.43 -2.72
C THR A 43 7.22 -9.14 -2.94
N LYS A 44 8.07 -10.14 -2.79
CA LYS A 44 9.52 -10.04 -3.02
C LYS A 44 9.88 -9.65 -4.46
N TYR A 45 9.03 -10.00 -5.42
CA TYR A 45 9.28 -9.83 -6.86
C TYR A 45 8.51 -8.66 -7.46
N THR A 46 7.81 -7.87 -6.65
CA THR A 46 7.17 -6.64 -7.10
C THR A 46 8.19 -5.50 -7.15
N ALA A 47 7.83 -4.43 -7.86
CA ALA A 47 8.63 -3.21 -7.85
C ALA A 47 8.43 -2.36 -6.57
N GLY A 48 7.68 -2.87 -5.58
CA GLY A 48 7.37 -2.18 -4.34
C GLY A 48 6.34 -1.05 -4.47
N ALA A 49 5.76 -0.85 -5.65
CA ALA A 49 4.73 0.15 -5.85
C ALA A 49 3.42 -0.27 -5.17
N MET A 50 2.79 0.67 -4.47
CA MET A 50 1.49 0.48 -3.84
C MET A 50 0.50 1.50 -4.39
N ARG A 51 -0.70 1.04 -4.76
CA ARG A 51 -1.80 1.88 -5.20
C ARG A 51 -2.79 2.04 -4.06
N PHE A 52 -3.22 3.25 -3.81
CA PHE A 52 -4.21 3.57 -2.78
C PHE A 52 -4.94 4.87 -3.12
N ALA A 53 -6.12 5.04 -2.54
CA ALA A 53 -6.90 6.27 -2.72
C ALA A 53 -6.38 7.39 -1.83
N TYR A 54 -6.28 8.60 -2.41
CA TYR A 54 -5.90 9.84 -1.72
C TYR A 54 -6.55 11.04 -2.41
N ASP A 55 -6.84 12.09 -1.65
CA ASP A 55 -7.51 13.28 -2.17
C ASP A 55 -6.54 14.40 -2.55
N GLY A 56 -5.31 14.37 -2.00
CA GLY A 56 -4.29 15.37 -2.29
C GLY A 56 -2.94 15.10 -1.64
N ALA A 57 -2.03 16.05 -1.76
CA ALA A 57 -0.69 15.96 -1.20
C ALA A 57 -0.69 15.76 0.32
N GLU A 58 -1.66 16.32 1.02
CA GLU A 58 -1.82 16.23 2.48
C GLU A 58 -1.98 14.79 2.97
N ASP A 59 -2.57 13.91 2.16
CA ASP A 59 -2.66 12.48 2.47
C ASP A 59 -1.34 11.74 2.27
N LEU A 60 -0.49 12.24 1.37
CA LEU A 60 0.77 11.59 0.99
C LEU A 60 1.93 12.01 1.89
N LEU A 61 2.05 13.30 2.21
CA LEU A 61 3.19 13.86 2.92
C LEU A 61 3.51 13.13 4.24
N PRO A 62 2.53 12.74 5.08
CA PRO A 62 2.80 12.02 6.32
C PRO A 62 3.38 10.62 6.13
N LEU A 63 3.23 10.03 4.94
CA LEU A 63 3.70 8.69 4.61
C LEU A 63 5.16 8.69 4.13
N LEU A 64 5.65 9.83 3.64
CA LEU A 64 6.93 9.92 2.97
C LEU A 64 8.11 9.83 3.93
N ARG A 65 9.18 9.19 3.47
CA ARG A 65 10.47 9.14 4.17
C ARG A 65 11.08 10.53 4.32
N ASN A 66 10.98 11.36 3.27
CA ASN A 66 11.53 12.70 3.22
C ASN A 66 10.53 13.70 2.62
N PRO A 67 9.55 14.18 3.39
CA PRO A 67 8.58 15.16 2.91
C PRO A 67 9.22 16.53 2.60
N GLU A 68 10.44 16.79 3.10
CA GLU A 68 11.18 18.04 2.89
C GLU A 68 11.99 18.04 1.58
N ASP A 69 12.05 16.95 0.83
CA ASP A 69 12.70 16.89 -0.49
C ASP A 69 12.16 18.02 -1.39
N PRO A 70 13.02 18.86 -2.00
CA PRO A 70 12.58 19.94 -2.89
C PRO A 70 11.65 19.47 -4.01
N ARG A 71 11.85 18.26 -4.53
CA ARG A 71 10.96 17.65 -5.56
C ARG A 71 9.56 17.39 -5.03
N VAL A 72 9.44 16.96 -3.77
CA VAL A 72 8.15 16.73 -3.11
C VAL A 72 7.40 18.06 -2.95
N LYS A 73 8.11 19.12 -2.52
CA LYS A 73 7.51 20.45 -2.30
C LYS A 73 6.93 21.09 -3.56
N THR A 74 7.50 20.77 -4.71
CA THR A 74 7.08 21.34 -5.99
C THR A 74 6.23 20.37 -6.83
N ALA A 75 6.12 19.12 -6.42
CA ALA A 75 5.38 18.11 -7.16
C ALA A 75 3.87 18.38 -7.16
N ASP A 76 3.26 18.06 -8.28
CA ASP A 76 1.81 17.98 -8.43
C ASP A 76 1.40 16.50 -8.33
N PHE A 77 0.91 16.10 -7.18
CA PHE A 77 0.47 14.72 -6.93
C PHE A 77 -0.96 14.47 -7.43
N GLY A 78 -1.70 15.52 -7.79
CA GLY A 78 -3.10 15.39 -8.14
C GLY A 78 -3.93 14.73 -7.05
N SER A 79 -4.91 13.95 -7.47
CA SER A 79 -5.73 13.11 -6.59
C SER A 79 -6.03 11.78 -7.25
N TYR A 80 -6.12 10.72 -6.46
CA TYR A 80 -6.59 9.42 -6.88
C TYR A 80 -7.68 8.95 -5.92
N THR A 81 -8.89 9.46 -6.15
CA THR A 81 -10.02 9.27 -5.25
C THR A 81 -10.49 7.81 -5.23
N THR A 82 -11.25 7.44 -4.20
CA THR A 82 -11.91 6.11 -4.14
C THR A 82 -12.75 5.84 -5.37
N GLU A 83 -13.43 6.87 -5.91
CA GLU A 83 -14.22 6.74 -7.13
C GLU A 83 -13.36 6.39 -8.36
N LYS A 84 -12.21 7.09 -8.53
CA LYS A 84 -11.26 6.77 -9.61
C LYS A 84 -10.73 5.37 -9.45
N PHE A 85 -10.36 4.97 -8.24
CA PHE A 85 -9.84 3.62 -7.98
C PHE A 85 -10.89 2.55 -8.27
N ALA A 86 -12.14 2.75 -7.84
CA ALA A 86 -13.25 1.86 -8.16
C ALA A 86 -13.48 1.74 -9.67
N ASN A 87 -13.48 2.87 -10.39
CA ASN A 87 -13.66 2.88 -11.85
C ASN A 87 -12.53 2.15 -12.59
N ASP A 88 -11.28 2.31 -12.14
CA ASP A 88 -10.15 1.55 -12.70
C ASP A 88 -10.35 0.03 -12.52
N LEU A 89 -10.79 -0.42 -11.35
CA LEU A 89 -11.07 -1.84 -11.09
C LEU A 89 -12.24 -2.36 -11.92
N LEU A 90 -13.31 -1.57 -12.06
CA LEU A 90 -14.45 -1.91 -12.93
C LEU A 90 -14.02 -2.14 -14.37
N GLY A 91 -13.06 -1.39 -14.88
CA GLY A 91 -12.48 -1.57 -16.20
C GLY A 91 -11.90 -2.97 -16.43
N PHE A 92 -11.44 -3.66 -15.38
CA PHE A 92 -10.92 -5.04 -15.44
C PHE A 92 -11.97 -6.12 -15.14
N ASN A 93 -13.15 -5.74 -14.65
CA ASN A 93 -14.16 -6.69 -14.19
C ASN A 93 -15.08 -7.24 -15.29
N ALA A 94 -14.82 -6.89 -16.56
CA ALA A 94 -15.65 -7.32 -17.70
C ALA A 94 -17.16 -7.00 -17.49
N GLY A 95 -17.47 -5.81 -17.00
CA GLY A 95 -18.85 -5.35 -16.76
C GLY A 95 -19.51 -5.88 -15.48
N ARG A 96 -18.80 -6.66 -14.67
CA ARG A 96 -19.32 -7.11 -13.35
C ARG A 96 -19.09 -6.03 -12.30
N PRO A 97 -19.97 -5.89 -11.30
CA PRO A 97 -19.74 -4.99 -10.17
C PRO A 97 -18.49 -5.39 -9.37
N LEU A 98 -17.99 -4.49 -8.54
CA LEU A 98 -16.91 -4.80 -7.61
C LEU A 98 -17.34 -5.90 -6.63
N SER A 99 -16.40 -6.80 -6.28
CA SER A 99 -16.60 -7.74 -5.18
C SER A 99 -16.46 -7.04 -3.83
N GLU A 100 -16.88 -7.69 -2.75
CA GLU A 100 -16.71 -7.17 -1.38
C GLU A 100 -15.25 -6.92 -1.06
N GLU A 101 -14.31 -7.74 -1.53
CA GLU A 101 -12.88 -7.57 -1.33
C GLU A 101 -12.33 -6.38 -2.13
N GLN A 102 -12.83 -6.15 -3.34
CA GLN A 102 -12.45 -4.97 -4.14
C GLN A 102 -12.96 -3.68 -3.50
N GLU A 103 -14.19 -3.67 -3.00
CA GLU A 103 -14.75 -2.55 -2.24
C GLU A 103 -13.93 -2.29 -0.97
N ALA A 104 -13.62 -3.32 -0.21
CA ALA A 104 -12.76 -3.21 0.98
C ALA A 104 -11.37 -2.66 0.64
N LEU A 105 -10.78 -3.09 -0.48
CA LEU A 105 -9.49 -2.57 -0.97
C LEU A 105 -9.58 -1.07 -1.28
N VAL A 106 -10.57 -0.66 -2.07
CA VAL A 106 -10.73 0.74 -2.49
C VAL A 106 -10.88 1.65 -1.26
N HIS A 107 -11.84 1.34 -0.39
CA HIS A 107 -12.18 2.18 0.76
C HIS A 107 -11.16 2.08 1.91
N GLY A 108 -10.51 0.93 2.07
CA GLY A 108 -9.54 0.69 3.14
C GLY A 108 -8.10 1.09 2.80
N SER A 109 -7.79 1.33 1.52
CA SER A 109 -6.40 1.48 1.05
C SER A 109 -5.63 2.60 1.75
N GLY A 110 -6.18 3.81 1.82
CA GLY A 110 -5.53 4.95 2.46
C GLY A 110 -5.26 4.72 3.96
N ALA A 111 -6.24 4.17 4.69
CA ALA A 111 -6.07 3.83 6.10
C ALA A 111 -5.00 2.76 6.29
N THR A 112 -4.93 1.77 5.39
CA THR A 112 -3.91 0.72 5.41
C THR A 112 -2.51 1.28 5.21
N LEU A 113 -2.31 2.23 4.30
CA LEU A 113 -1.00 2.87 4.09
C LEU A 113 -0.56 3.66 5.34
N ARG A 114 -1.47 4.38 5.98
CA ARG A 114 -1.18 5.07 7.26
C ARG A 114 -0.81 4.09 8.37
N TRP A 115 -1.51 2.97 8.46
CA TRP A 115 -1.21 1.90 9.40
C TRP A 115 0.18 1.30 9.14
N LEU A 116 0.54 1.01 7.88
CA LEU A 116 1.88 0.54 7.51
C LEU A 116 2.97 1.57 7.87
N ALA A 117 2.73 2.85 7.62
CA ALA A 117 3.66 3.91 8.00
C ALA A 117 3.87 3.97 9.52
N ALA A 118 2.81 3.81 10.32
CA ALA A 118 2.89 3.72 11.77
C ALA A 118 3.72 2.51 12.25
N HIS A 119 3.75 1.43 11.45
CA HIS A 119 4.62 0.26 11.69
C HIS A 119 6.04 0.41 11.12
N GLY A 120 6.42 1.60 10.69
CA GLY A 120 7.78 1.92 10.28
C GLY A 120 8.06 1.77 8.78
N VAL A 121 7.07 1.41 7.97
CA VAL A 121 7.22 1.42 6.50
C VAL A 121 7.38 2.87 6.04
N LYS A 122 8.41 3.14 5.23
CA LYS A 122 8.68 4.46 4.65
C LYS A 122 8.45 4.43 3.16
N PHE A 123 7.63 5.35 2.67
CA PHE A 123 7.27 5.46 1.27
C PHE A 123 8.07 6.56 0.56
N GLU A 124 8.20 6.44 -0.74
CA GLU A 124 8.81 7.45 -1.61
C GLU A 124 8.00 7.55 -2.92
N PRO A 125 7.87 8.75 -3.50
CA PRO A 125 7.25 8.90 -4.81
C PRO A 125 8.08 8.22 -5.90
N ILE A 126 7.41 7.58 -6.86
CA ILE A 126 8.09 6.90 -7.97
C ILE A 126 8.25 7.90 -9.13
N TYR A 127 9.23 8.78 -9.04
CA TYR A 127 9.47 9.82 -10.04
C TYR A 127 9.72 9.27 -11.45
N SER A 128 10.46 8.18 -11.57
CA SER A 128 10.90 7.66 -12.89
C SER A 128 9.79 6.97 -13.70
N ARG A 129 8.70 6.53 -13.06
CA ARG A 129 7.66 5.72 -13.73
C ARG A 129 6.24 6.21 -13.52
N GLN A 130 6.03 7.10 -12.56
CA GLN A 130 4.70 7.57 -12.17
C GLN A 130 4.58 9.09 -12.25
N SER A 131 5.58 9.77 -12.83
CA SER A 131 5.52 11.19 -13.07
C SER A 131 6.22 11.57 -14.38
N PHE A 132 5.89 12.75 -14.87
CA PHE A 132 6.63 13.45 -15.94
C PHE A 132 6.96 14.86 -15.49
N GLU A 133 7.98 15.46 -16.08
CA GLU A 133 8.32 16.86 -15.80
C GLU A 133 7.50 17.81 -16.67
N LYS A 134 6.91 18.81 -16.03
CA LYS A 134 6.20 19.92 -16.66
C LYS A 134 6.51 21.20 -15.92
N ASP A 135 6.99 22.21 -16.65
CA ASP A 135 7.31 23.54 -16.09
C ASP A 135 8.23 23.48 -14.86
N GLY A 136 9.23 22.58 -14.89
CA GLY A 136 10.21 22.40 -13.83
C GLY A 136 9.70 21.68 -12.57
N ARG A 137 8.55 21.04 -12.62
CA ARG A 137 7.97 20.24 -11.54
C ARG A 137 7.56 18.86 -12.01
N HIS A 138 7.56 17.90 -11.09
CA HIS A 138 7.00 16.57 -11.32
C HIS A 138 5.47 16.60 -11.22
N VAL A 139 4.79 16.06 -12.23
CA VAL A 139 3.33 15.84 -12.24
C VAL A 139 3.09 14.35 -12.24
N PHE A 140 2.35 13.87 -11.25
CA PHE A 140 1.99 12.45 -11.08
C PHE A 140 0.61 12.16 -11.71
N TRP A 141 0.39 10.89 -12.15
CA TRP A 141 -0.88 10.42 -12.72
C TRP A 141 -1.39 9.16 -12.04
#